data_313897cb32a9d7dd7daf9d2878d60c9c
#
_entry.id   313897cb32a9d7dd7daf9d2878d60c9c
#
_cell.length_a   1.000
_cell.length_b   1.000
_cell.length_c   1.000
_cell.angle_alpha   90.00
_cell.angle_beta   90.00
_cell.angle_gamma   90.00
#
_symmetry.space_group_name_H-M   'P 1'
#
loop_
_entity.id
_entity.type
_entity.pdbx_description
1 polymer ?
#
loop_
_entity_poly.entity_id
_entity_poly.type
_entity_poly.pdbx_seq_one_letter_code
_entity_poly.pdbx_strand_id
1 'polypeptide(L)' 'MKTVEEIIKYLENEIDWARKCAQGYLTEYMKGDEAFFSRDKCLEYHNSYLAQTLKLQQVLNFIKGDGTK' A
#
# COMPACT_ATOMS: atom_id res chain seq x y z
N MET A 1 19.04 -14.56 11.43
CA MET A 1 18.92 -13.10 11.37
C MET A 1 18.80 -12.66 9.93
N LYS A 2 17.91 -11.71 9.68
CA LYS A 2 17.68 -11.24 8.31
C LYS A 2 18.68 -10.18 7.92
N THR A 3 19.14 -10.25 6.68
CA THR A 3 20.03 -9.23 6.15
C THR A 3 19.22 -7.98 5.77
N VAL A 4 19.93 -6.87 5.59
CA VAL A 4 19.30 -5.64 5.15
C VAL A 4 18.60 -5.85 3.81
N GLU A 5 19.21 -6.59 2.92
CA GLU A 5 18.61 -6.87 1.62
C GLU A 5 17.31 -7.64 1.73
N GLU A 6 17.25 -8.60 2.64
CA GLU A 6 16.02 -9.35 2.87
C GLU A 6 14.91 -8.47 3.44
N ILE A 7 15.29 -7.56 4.33
CA ILE A 7 14.32 -6.62 4.89
C ILE A 7 13.78 -5.69 3.80
N ILE A 8 14.65 -5.19 2.94
CA ILE A 8 14.23 -4.33 1.84
C ILE A 8 13.27 -5.07 0.92
N LYS A 9 13.60 -6.31 0.58
CA LYS A 9 12.74 -7.08 -0.30
C LYS A 9 11.37 -7.33 0.33
N TYR A 10 11.37 -7.62 1.63
CA TYR A 10 10.11 -7.80 2.35
C TYR A 10 9.24 -6.54 2.28
N LEU A 11 9.85 -5.37 2.53
CA LEU A 11 9.12 -4.13 2.49
C LEU A 11 8.60 -3.82 1.08
N GLU A 12 9.40 -4.09 0.07
CA GLU A 12 8.97 -3.87 -1.30
C GLU A 12 7.78 -4.75 -1.65
N ASN A 13 7.77 -6.00 -1.18
CA ASN A 13 6.65 -6.89 -1.41
C ASN A 13 5.40 -6.41 -0.68
N GLU A 14 5.56 -5.90 0.53
CA GLU A 14 4.43 -5.36 1.29
C GLU A 14 3.84 -4.13 0.63
N ILE A 15 4.70 -3.25 0.12
CA ILE A 15 4.24 -2.07 -0.60
C ILE A 15 3.45 -2.47 -1.84
N ASP A 16 3.98 -3.42 -2.59
CA ASP A 16 3.31 -3.90 -3.81
C ASP A 16 1.94 -4.49 -3.48
N TRP A 17 1.87 -5.29 -2.42
CA TRP A 17 0.62 -5.88 -1.98
C TRP A 17 -0.39 -4.81 -1.58
N ALA A 18 0.06 -3.81 -0.80
CA ALA A 18 -0.83 -2.74 -0.36
C ALA A 18 -1.35 -1.93 -1.53
N ARG A 19 -0.51 -1.68 -2.53
CA ARG A 19 -0.94 -0.97 -3.73
C ARG A 19 -2.01 -1.74 -4.49
N LYS A 20 -1.83 -3.05 -4.61
CA LYS A 20 -2.80 -3.89 -5.29
C LYS A 20 -4.13 -3.88 -4.57
N CYS A 21 -4.11 -3.92 -3.24
CA CYS A 21 -5.33 -3.85 -2.45
C CYS A 21 -6.03 -2.51 -2.65
N ALA A 22 -5.25 -1.41 -2.59
CA ALA A 22 -5.82 -0.08 -2.79
C ALA A 22 -6.46 0.03 -4.17
N GLN A 23 -5.80 -0.48 -5.18
CA GLN A 23 -6.32 -0.43 -6.54
C GLN A 23 -7.59 -1.25 -6.67
N GLY A 24 -7.64 -2.40 -6.01
CA GLY A 24 -8.83 -3.25 -6.02
C GLY A 24 -10.05 -2.53 -5.44
N TYR A 25 -9.86 -1.84 -4.32
CA TYR A 25 -10.97 -1.10 -3.72
C TYR A 25 -11.38 0.10 -4.56
N LEU A 26 -10.44 0.76 -5.22
CA LEU A 26 -10.78 1.84 -6.13
C LEU A 26 -11.63 1.32 -7.29
N THR A 27 -11.25 0.17 -7.83
CA THR A 27 -12.00 -0.46 -8.91
C THR A 27 -13.43 -0.78 -8.45
N GLU A 28 -13.58 -1.30 -7.22
CA GLU A 28 -14.90 -1.57 -6.67
C GLU A 28 -15.72 -0.29 -6.52
N TYR A 29 -15.07 0.77 -6.05
CA TYR A 29 -15.74 2.06 -5.92
C TYR A 29 -16.30 2.53 -7.26
N MET A 30 -15.56 2.33 -8.33
CA MET A 30 -15.95 2.79 -9.65
C MET A 30 -17.08 1.96 -10.27
N LYS A 31 -17.34 0.79 -9.73
CA LYS A 31 -18.46 -0.03 -10.19
C LYS A 31 -19.82 0.53 -9.79
N GLY A 32 -19.85 1.36 -8.78
CA GLY A 32 -21.09 1.94 -8.31
C GLY A 32 -22.02 0.91 -7.70
N ASP A 33 -23.23 0.79 -8.23
CA ASP A 33 -24.24 -0.10 -7.68
C ASP A 33 -23.86 -1.57 -7.79
N GLU A 34 -22.94 -1.90 -8.66
CA GLU A 34 -22.49 -3.28 -8.85
C GLU A 34 -21.36 -3.67 -7.93
N ALA A 35 -20.89 -2.73 -7.12
CA ALA A 35 -19.78 -3.00 -6.24
C ALA A 35 -20.20 -3.93 -5.10
N PHE A 36 -19.26 -4.78 -4.70
CA PHE A 36 -19.47 -5.69 -3.59
C PHE A 36 -19.59 -4.94 -2.26
N PHE A 37 -18.79 -3.89 -2.11
CA PHE A 37 -18.78 -3.05 -0.91
C PHE A 37 -19.47 -1.73 -1.21
N SER A 38 -19.99 -1.08 -0.15
CA SER A 38 -20.55 0.26 -0.28
C SER A 38 -19.43 1.23 -0.71
N ARG A 39 -19.84 2.35 -1.31
CA ARG A 39 -18.87 3.34 -1.79
C ARG A 39 -18.03 3.89 -0.65
N ASP A 40 -18.66 4.15 0.51
CA ASP A 40 -17.93 4.67 1.67
C ASP A 40 -16.86 3.69 2.13
N LYS A 41 -17.19 2.41 2.17
CA LYS A 41 -16.23 1.38 2.57
C LYS A 41 -15.09 1.27 1.58
N CYS A 42 -15.39 1.33 0.29
CA CYS A 42 -14.35 1.26 -0.73
C CYS A 42 -13.36 2.41 -0.58
N LEU A 43 -13.86 3.63 -0.36
CA LEU A 43 -13.00 4.78 -0.16
C LEU A 43 -12.16 4.65 1.10
N GLU A 44 -12.80 4.19 2.18
CA GLU A 44 -12.11 4.02 3.45
C GLU A 44 -10.95 3.05 3.32
N TYR A 45 -11.19 1.89 2.73
CA TYR A 45 -10.16 0.89 2.57
C TYR A 45 -9.09 1.33 1.59
N HIS A 46 -9.50 1.97 0.49
CA HIS A 46 -8.54 2.49 -0.48
C HIS A 46 -7.57 3.46 0.18
N ASN A 47 -8.10 4.42 0.95
CA ASN A 47 -7.28 5.42 1.63
C ASN A 47 -6.39 4.79 2.68
N SER A 48 -6.91 3.79 3.38
CA SER A 48 -6.16 3.08 4.41
C SER A 48 -4.94 2.39 3.82
N TYR A 49 -5.11 1.70 2.70
CA TYR A 49 -3.99 1.02 2.04
C TYR A 49 -3.00 1.99 1.42
N LEU A 50 -3.49 3.14 0.91
CA LEU A 50 -2.59 4.17 0.41
C LEU A 50 -1.72 4.73 1.54
N ALA A 51 -2.31 5.01 2.69
CA ALA A 51 -1.56 5.50 3.85
C ALA A 51 -0.52 4.48 4.28
N GLN A 52 -0.88 3.20 4.27
CA GLN A 52 0.03 2.13 4.61
C GLN A 52 1.20 2.07 3.63
N THR A 53 0.90 2.23 2.35
CA THR A 53 1.92 2.26 1.31
C THR A 53 2.91 3.40 1.54
N LEU A 54 2.40 4.58 1.85
CA LEU A 54 3.26 5.75 2.11
C LEU A 54 4.17 5.51 3.31
N LYS A 55 3.62 4.94 4.37
CA LYS A 55 4.41 4.67 5.57
C LYS A 55 5.51 3.66 5.30
N LEU A 56 5.16 2.58 4.60
CA LEU A 56 6.14 1.57 4.25
C LEU A 56 7.23 2.13 3.35
N GLN A 57 6.84 3.02 2.43
CA GLN A 57 7.81 3.64 1.53
C GLN A 57 8.78 4.52 2.31
N GLN A 58 8.29 5.24 3.32
CA GLN A 58 9.15 6.05 4.17
C GLN A 58 10.17 5.20 4.92
N VAL A 59 9.72 4.07 5.47
CA VAL A 59 10.61 3.14 6.16
C VAL A 59 11.65 2.61 5.20
N LEU A 60 11.23 2.22 4.01
CA LEU A 60 12.13 1.69 3.01
C LEU A 60 13.18 2.72 2.61
N ASN A 61 12.76 3.95 2.39
CA ASN A 61 13.69 5.02 2.02
C ASN A 61 14.69 5.27 3.14
N PHE A 62 14.25 5.20 4.38
CA PHE A 62 15.14 5.37 5.52
C PHE A 62 16.22 4.29 5.54
N ILE A 63 15.81 3.05 5.31
CA ILE A 63 16.76 1.93 5.32
C ILE A 63 17.76 2.05 4.18
N LYS A 64 17.29 2.46 3.00
CA LYS A 64 18.17 2.64 1.84
C LYS A 64 19.03 3.90 1.93
N GLY A 65 18.63 4.83 2.79
CA GLY A 65 19.36 6.09 2.90
C GLY A 65 19.03 7.10 1.82
N ASP A 66 18.04 6.82 1.00
CA ASP A 66 17.71 7.69 -0.14
C ASP A 66 17.06 8.98 0.27
N GLY A 67 16.34 8.97 1.37
CA GLY A 67 15.58 10.13 1.77
C GLY A 67 16.38 11.19 2.48
N THR A 68 17.66 11.00 2.60
CA THR A 68 18.51 11.89 3.38
C THR A 68 19.00 13.11 2.61
N LYS A 69 18.70 13.16 1.36
CA LYS A 69 19.15 14.26 0.54
C LYS A 69 18.22 15.44 0.55
#